data_1968d02227295cc82837779288c22607
#
_entry.id   1968d02227295cc82837779288c22607
#
_cell.length_a   1.000
_cell.length_b   1.000
_cell.length_c   1.000
_cell.angle_alpha   90.00
_cell.angle_beta   90.00
_cell.angle_gamma   90.00
#
_symmetry.space_group_name_H-M   'P 1'
#
loop_
_entity.id
_entity.type
_entity.pdbx_description
1 polymer ?
#
loop_
_entity_poly.entity_id
_entity_poly.type
_entity_poly.pdbx_seq_one_letter_code
_entity_poly.pdbx_strand_id
1 'polypeptide(L)'
;MHNHHNRLKTAALFGVLWAVLLGLGGLIGVGTRSSAPIWIMALIGVGTTFYGYWNSDKIAIRAMQAIPVSEAQAPQLYQIVRELSMRANQPMPRIYVSPTMNPNAFATGRNPQHAAVCCTEGILQLLDARELRGVLGHELMHVYNRDILTSSVAAAVAGVITSVGQMLLFFGGGDRRNANPLAMIAMALLAPFAASLIQMAISRTREYDADEDGSQLTGDPLALASALAKIERGVTIAPLPQDQRLVNASHLMIANPFRGGAMNKLFATHPPMRDRIARLERMAGRQP
;
A
#
# COMPACT_ATOMS: atom_id res chain seq x y z
N MET A 1 -4.54 5.86 19.95
CA MET A 1 -3.40 5.77 19.00
C MET A 1 -2.49 4.64 19.44
N HIS A 2 -2.37 3.61 18.63
CA HIS A 2 -1.62 2.39 18.94
C HIS A 2 -0.14 2.49 18.49
N ASN A 3 0.78 1.96 19.28
CA ASN A 3 2.21 1.96 18.94
C ASN A 3 2.60 0.60 18.31
N HIS A 4 2.75 0.55 17.00
CA HIS A 4 3.03 -0.68 16.23
C HIS A 4 4.52 -0.92 15.93
N HIS A 5 5.43 -0.21 16.60
CA HIS A 5 6.89 -0.29 16.34
C HIS A 5 7.25 -0.03 14.85
N ASN A 6 6.51 0.83 14.19
CA ASN A 6 6.63 1.09 12.74
C ASN A 6 8.03 1.56 12.33
N ARG A 7 8.73 2.30 13.19
CA ARG A 7 10.12 2.72 12.94
C ARG A 7 11.06 1.52 12.80
N LEU A 8 10.92 0.52 13.68
CA LEU A 8 11.74 -0.70 13.63
C LEU A 8 11.41 -1.53 12.38
N LYS A 9 10.12 -1.67 12.03
CA LYS A 9 9.68 -2.36 10.81
C LYS A 9 10.24 -1.69 9.55
N THR A 10 10.17 -0.35 9.49
CA THR A 10 10.72 0.42 8.36
C THR A 10 12.24 0.26 8.26
N ALA A 11 12.97 0.30 9.38
CA ALA A 11 14.41 0.06 9.40
C ALA A 11 14.75 -1.38 8.95
N ALA A 12 13.98 -2.37 9.39
CA ALA A 12 14.15 -3.76 8.97
C ALA A 12 13.91 -3.94 7.46
N LEU A 13 12.88 -3.29 6.88
CA LEU A 13 12.63 -3.31 5.44
C LEU A 13 13.80 -2.75 4.63
N PHE A 14 14.38 -1.63 5.06
CA PHE A 14 15.58 -1.09 4.43
C PHE A 14 16.80 -2.01 4.62
N GLY A 15 16.97 -2.61 5.80
CA GLY A 15 18.02 -3.60 6.06
C GLY A 15 17.94 -4.79 5.11
N VAL A 16 16.74 -5.30 4.88
CA VAL A 16 16.50 -6.40 3.91
C VAL A 16 16.82 -5.95 2.48
N LEU A 17 16.39 -4.75 2.07
CA LEU A 17 16.75 -4.21 0.76
C LEU A 17 18.27 -4.19 0.56
N TRP A 18 18.99 -3.67 1.54
CA TRP A 18 20.45 -3.62 1.52
C TRP A 18 21.09 -5.00 1.45
N ALA A 19 20.62 -5.96 2.24
CA ALA A 19 21.11 -7.34 2.21
C ALA A 19 20.93 -7.98 0.83
N VAL A 20 19.79 -7.78 0.17
CA VAL A 20 19.53 -8.28 -1.18
C VAL A 20 20.43 -7.62 -2.20
N LEU A 21 20.54 -6.30 -2.20
CA LEU A 21 21.37 -5.58 -3.18
C LEU A 21 22.85 -5.92 -3.05
N LEU A 22 23.40 -5.90 -1.83
CA LEU A 22 24.81 -6.23 -1.59
C LEU A 22 25.11 -7.71 -1.84
N GLY A 23 24.18 -8.61 -1.50
CA GLY A 23 24.28 -10.02 -1.82
C GLY A 23 24.34 -10.28 -3.33
N LEU A 24 23.49 -9.64 -4.11
CA LEU A 24 23.51 -9.71 -5.58
C LEU A 24 24.80 -9.10 -6.14
N GLY A 25 25.23 -7.94 -5.64
CA GLY A 25 26.49 -7.31 -6.01
C GLY A 25 27.69 -8.22 -5.75
N GLY A 26 27.70 -8.92 -4.60
CA GLY A 26 28.72 -9.90 -4.23
C GLY A 26 28.74 -11.11 -5.18
N LEU A 27 27.60 -11.69 -5.47
CA LEU A 27 27.47 -12.83 -6.40
C LEU A 27 27.97 -12.47 -7.81
N ILE A 28 27.58 -11.31 -8.34
CA ILE A 28 28.05 -10.80 -9.64
C ILE A 28 29.57 -10.53 -9.56
N GLY A 29 30.06 -9.96 -8.46
CA GLY A 29 31.47 -9.66 -8.23
C GLY A 29 32.37 -10.90 -8.26
N VAL A 30 31.92 -12.01 -7.66
CA VAL A 30 32.61 -13.32 -7.75
C VAL A 30 32.68 -13.79 -9.20
N GLY A 31 31.56 -13.73 -9.93
CA GLY A 31 31.51 -14.14 -11.34
C GLY A 31 32.39 -13.29 -12.27
N THR A 32 32.49 -11.99 -12.03
CA THR A 32 33.26 -11.03 -12.84
C THR A 32 34.67 -10.80 -12.31
N ARG A 33 35.06 -11.39 -11.17
CA ARG A 33 36.30 -11.16 -10.45
C ARG A 33 36.60 -9.67 -10.18
N SER A 34 35.54 -8.91 -9.87
CA SER A 34 35.59 -7.46 -9.65
C SER A 34 34.74 -7.07 -8.45
N SER A 35 35.15 -6.08 -7.66
CA SER A 35 34.36 -5.48 -6.59
C SER A 35 33.41 -4.40 -7.09
N ALA A 36 33.49 -3.96 -8.34
CA ALA A 36 32.66 -2.89 -8.89
C ALA A 36 31.14 -3.16 -8.76
N PRO A 37 30.61 -4.38 -8.99
CA PRO A 37 29.18 -4.66 -8.80
C PRO A 37 28.68 -4.39 -7.37
N ILE A 38 29.48 -4.65 -6.34
CA ILE A 38 29.11 -4.37 -4.95
C ILE A 38 28.90 -2.86 -4.75
N TRP A 39 29.83 -2.04 -5.24
CA TRP A 39 29.74 -0.59 -5.11
C TRP A 39 28.58 0.00 -5.91
N ILE A 40 28.30 -0.53 -7.11
CA ILE A 40 27.14 -0.15 -7.92
C ILE A 40 25.84 -0.47 -7.16
N MET A 41 25.71 -1.68 -6.58
CA MET A 41 24.54 -2.07 -5.81
C MET A 41 24.41 -1.25 -4.50
N ALA A 42 25.54 -0.91 -3.86
CA ALA A 42 25.51 0.01 -2.72
C ALA A 42 24.99 1.39 -3.10
N LEU A 43 25.42 1.96 -4.23
CA LEU A 43 24.94 3.25 -4.73
C LEU A 43 23.43 3.20 -5.07
N ILE A 44 22.97 2.13 -5.71
CA ILE A 44 21.54 1.87 -5.94
C ILE A 44 20.79 1.80 -4.61
N GLY A 45 21.34 1.11 -3.61
CA GLY A 45 20.76 1.00 -2.27
C GLY A 45 20.58 2.36 -1.59
N VAL A 46 21.61 3.23 -1.63
CA VAL A 46 21.51 4.61 -1.12
C VAL A 46 20.43 5.38 -1.85
N GLY A 47 20.48 5.41 -3.18
CA GLY A 47 19.53 6.15 -4.01
C GLY A 47 18.09 5.70 -3.80
N THR A 48 17.84 4.39 -3.78
CA THR A 48 16.49 3.83 -3.60
C THR A 48 15.95 4.03 -2.19
N THR A 49 16.81 3.89 -1.15
CA THR A 49 16.40 4.16 0.24
C THR A 49 15.99 5.63 0.40
N PHE A 50 16.84 6.54 -0.08
CA PHE A 50 16.55 7.97 -0.02
C PHE A 50 15.30 8.33 -0.82
N TYR A 51 15.22 7.87 -2.08
CA TYR A 51 14.08 8.14 -2.96
C TYR A 51 12.78 7.55 -2.40
N GLY A 52 12.79 6.31 -1.92
CA GLY A 52 11.63 5.64 -1.35
C GLY A 52 11.10 6.34 -0.11
N TYR A 53 11.99 6.80 0.77
CA TYR A 53 11.58 7.56 1.96
C TYR A 53 10.95 8.92 1.59
N TRP A 54 11.63 9.72 0.74
CA TRP A 54 11.18 11.08 0.43
C TRP A 54 9.99 11.15 -0.55
N ASN A 55 9.81 10.13 -1.40
CA ASN A 55 8.76 10.09 -2.41
C ASN A 55 7.73 8.98 -2.15
N SER A 56 7.65 8.48 -0.92
CA SER A 56 6.72 7.40 -0.55
C SER A 56 5.26 7.72 -0.92
N ASP A 57 4.85 8.98 -0.78
CA ASP A 57 3.53 9.48 -1.19
C ASP A 57 3.31 9.43 -2.71
N LYS A 58 4.33 9.84 -3.49
CA LYS A 58 4.20 9.97 -4.94
C LYS A 58 4.15 8.64 -5.68
N ILE A 59 4.74 7.59 -5.11
CA ILE A 59 4.79 6.27 -5.75
C ILE A 59 3.38 5.69 -5.91
N ALA A 60 2.60 5.65 -4.83
CA ALA A 60 1.23 5.14 -4.85
C ALA A 60 0.29 6.04 -5.67
N ILE A 61 0.41 7.36 -5.50
CA ILE A 61 -0.38 8.36 -6.25
C ILE A 61 -0.18 8.18 -7.77
N ARG A 62 1.08 8.02 -8.22
CA ARG A 62 1.38 7.79 -9.64
C ARG A 62 0.91 6.43 -10.14
N ALA A 63 1.02 5.37 -9.32
CA ALA A 63 0.55 4.03 -9.69
C ALA A 63 -0.96 4.03 -9.98
N MET A 64 -1.72 4.81 -9.21
CA MET A 64 -3.17 4.97 -9.36
C MET A 64 -3.57 6.08 -10.32
N GLN A 65 -2.62 6.73 -11.02
CA GLN A 65 -2.87 7.87 -11.93
C GLN A 65 -3.68 8.98 -11.24
N ALA A 66 -3.55 9.11 -9.92
CA ALA A 66 -4.34 10.04 -9.14
C ALA A 66 -3.86 11.48 -9.34
N ILE A 67 -4.81 12.38 -9.48
CA ILE A 67 -4.60 13.81 -9.67
C ILE A 67 -4.99 14.58 -8.40
N PRO A 68 -4.27 15.66 -8.06
CA PRO A 68 -4.67 16.51 -6.96
C PRO A 68 -5.98 17.23 -7.31
N VAL A 69 -6.88 17.31 -6.35
CA VAL A 69 -8.14 18.04 -6.50
C VAL A 69 -8.19 19.22 -5.56
N SER A 70 -8.84 20.31 -6.00
CA SER A 70 -9.12 21.47 -5.16
C SER A 70 -10.44 21.32 -4.40
N GLU A 71 -10.66 22.17 -3.40
CA GLU A 71 -11.91 22.21 -2.66
C GLU A 71 -13.12 22.52 -3.56
N ALA A 72 -12.95 23.35 -4.57
CA ALA A 72 -13.99 23.66 -5.55
C ALA A 72 -14.38 22.45 -6.42
N GLN A 73 -13.43 21.53 -6.69
CA GLN A 73 -13.65 20.33 -7.48
C GLN A 73 -14.26 19.18 -6.67
N ALA A 74 -13.95 19.09 -5.38
CA ALA A 74 -14.40 18.02 -4.49
C ALA A 74 -14.81 18.55 -3.11
N PRO A 75 -15.82 19.44 -3.02
CA PRO A 75 -16.16 20.15 -1.78
C PRO A 75 -16.55 19.21 -0.65
N GLN A 76 -17.33 18.16 -0.93
CA GLN A 76 -17.75 17.17 0.06
C GLN A 76 -16.56 16.40 0.64
N LEU A 77 -15.62 15.99 -0.19
CA LEU A 77 -14.43 15.27 0.22
C LEU A 77 -13.55 16.14 1.12
N TYR A 78 -13.36 17.42 0.76
CA TYR A 78 -12.63 18.40 1.57
C TYR A 78 -13.31 18.65 2.91
N GLN A 79 -14.63 18.79 2.93
CA GLN A 79 -15.41 18.99 4.16
C GLN A 79 -15.21 17.82 5.13
N ILE A 80 -15.33 16.59 4.65
CA ILE A 80 -15.19 15.38 5.48
C ILE A 80 -13.76 15.29 6.03
N VAL A 81 -12.73 15.39 5.17
CA VAL A 81 -11.34 15.26 5.60
C VAL A 81 -10.94 16.37 6.57
N ARG A 82 -11.40 17.61 6.34
CA ARG A 82 -11.16 18.74 7.25
C ARG A 82 -11.79 18.51 8.61
N GLU A 83 -13.06 18.11 8.65
CA GLU A 83 -13.77 17.80 9.90
C GLU A 83 -13.04 16.73 10.71
N LEU A 84 -12.68 15.60 10.06
CA LEU A 84 -12.00 14.49 10.73
C LEU A 84 -10.60 14.89 11.21
N SER A 85 -9.86 15.66 10.42
CA SER A 85 -8.53 16.17 10.80
C SER A 85 -8.61 17.10 12.02
N MET A 86 -9.61 18.01 12.06
CA MET A 86 -9.85 18.89 13.21
C MET A 86 -10.23 18.09 14.46
N ARG A 87 -11.13 17.09 14.33
CA ARG A 87 -11.50 16.23 15.46
C ARG A 87 -10.31 15.45 16.03
N ALA A 88 -9.41 15.00 15.16
CA ALA A 88 -8.20 14.29 15.55
C ALA A 88 -7.07 15.22 16.05
N ASN A 89 -7.24 16.55 15.96
CA ASN A 89 -6.20 17.55 16.20
C ASN A 89 -4.90 17.24 15.40
N GLN A 90 -5.07 16.95 14.12
CA GLN A 90 -4.00 16.54 13.21
C GLN A 90 -4.02 17.38 11.93
N PRO A 91 -2.87 17.52 11.24
CA PRO A 91 -2.81 18.27 9.99
C PRO A 91 -3.67 17.59 8.90
N MET A 92 -4.32 18.42 8.08
CA MET A 92 -5.11 17.95 6.96
C MET A 92 -4.17 17.41 5.84
N PRO A 93 -4.34 16.16 5.39
CA PRO A 93 -3.57 15.62 4.29
C PRO A 93 -3.95 16.25 2.95
N ARG A 94 -3.07 16.14 1.95
CA ARG A 94 -3.39 16.48 0.56
C ARG A 94 -4.39 15.48 0.00
N ILE A 95 -5.32 15.95 -0.82
CA ILE A 95 -6.40 15.15 -1.36
C ILE A 95 -6.18 14.90 -2.85
N TYR A 96 -6.34 13.65 -3.25
CA TYR A 96 -6.21 13.17 -4.62
C TYR A 96 -7.42 12.34 -5.02
N VAL A 97 -7.74 12.35 -6.32
CA VAL A 97 -8.75 11.47 -6.92
C VAL A 97 -8.12 10.70 -8.07
N SER A 98 -8.33 9.39 -8.09
CA SER A 98 -7.92 8.49 -9.16
C SER A 98 -9.07 8.24 -10.11
N PRO A 99 -8.87 8.31 -11.46
CA PRO A 99 -9.95 8.19 -12.45
C PRO A 99 -10.41 6.73 -12.67
N THR A 100 -10.13 5.83 -11.75
CA THR A 100 -10.58 4.44 -11.87
C THR A 100 -11.94 4.21 -11.24
N MET A 101 -12.73 3.33 -11.87
CA MET A 101 -14.04 2.89 -11.37
C MET A 101 -13.95 1.76 -10.33
N ASN A 102 -12.76 1.19 -10.08
CA ASN A 102 -12.57 0.30 -8.94
C ASN A 102 -12.80 1.07 -7.63
N PRO A 103 -13.83 0.72 -6.81
CA PRO A 103 -14.12 1.48 -5.60
C PRO A 103 -13.08 1.22 -4.53
N ASN A 104 -12.19 2.19 -4.32
CA ASN A 104 -11.10 2.09 -3.35
C ASN A 104 -10.68 3.45 -2.77
N ALA A 105 -10.02 3.41 -1.63
CA ALA A 105 -9.35 4.55 -1.02
C ALA A 105 -8.05 4.08 -0.36
N PHE A 106 -7.11 5.00 -0.16
CA PHE A 106 -5.88 4.73 0.57
C PHE A 106 -5.24 6.01 1.07
N ALA A 107 -4.45 5.87 2.13
CA ALA A 107 -3.57 6.92 2.61
C ALA A 107 -2.10 6.54 2.36
N THR A 108 -1.27 7.55 2.07
CA THR A 108 0.16 7.38 1.82
C THR A 108 0.97 8.56 2.34
N GLY A 109 2.28 8.40 2.48
CA GLY A 109 3.18 9.47 2.93
C GLY A 109 4.20 9.01 3.96
N ARG A 110 5.10 9.92 4.36
CA ARG A 110 6.15 9.60 5.35
C ARG A 110 5.81 9.99 6.79
N ASN A 111 4.89 10.92 6.96
CA ASN A 111 4.38 11.36 8.26
C ASN A 111 3.08 12.16 8.07
N PRO A 112 2.34 12.52 9.14
CA PRO A 112 1.10 13.28 9.04
C PRO A 112 1.23 14.61 8.29
N GLN A 113 2.36 15.34 8.43
CA GLN A 113 2.61 16.61 7.75
C GLN A 113 2.84 16.47 6.24
N HIS A 114 3.20 15.28 5.78
CA HIS A 114 3.47 14.94 4.38
C HIS A 114 2.62 13.75 3.92
N ALA A 115 1.38 13.71 4.41
CA ALA A 115 0.41 12.69 4.03
C ALA A 115 -0.42 13.11 2.82
N ALA A 116 -0.94 12.13 2.13
CA ALA A 116 -1.92 12.26 1.08
C ALA A 116 -2.99 11.17 1.24
N VAL A 117 -4.24 11.52 0.98
CA VAL A 117 -5.38 10.60 0.91
C VAL A 117 -5.87 10.60 -0.53
N CYS A 118 -6.10 9.41 -1.06
CA CYS A 118 -6.62 9.21 -2.41
C CYS A 118 -7.93 8.43 -2.35
N CYS A 119 -8.96 8.96 -3.02
CA CYS A 119 -10.20 8.25 -3.33
C CYS A 119 -10.25 7.96 -4.83
N THR A 120 -10.88 6.87 -5.22
CA THR A 120 -11.17 6.59 -6.62
C THR A 120 -12.51 7.21 -7.02
N GLU A 121 -12.71 7.50 -8.30
CA GLU A 121 -14.05 7.91 -8.79
C GLU A 121 -15.10 6.86 -8.47
N GLY A 122 -14.73 5.57 -8.56
CA GLY A 122 -15.64 4.47 -8.24
C GLY A 122 -16.13 4.49 -6.79
N ILE A 123 -15.28 4.81 -5.79
CA ILE A 123 -15.74 4.89 -4.41
C ILE A 123 -16.61 6.12 -4.15
N LEU A 124 -16.29 7.25 -4.80
CA LEU A 124 -17.07 8.48 -4.69
C LEU A 124 -18.47 8.35 -5.30
N GLN A 125 -18.64 7.48 -6.31
CA GLN A 125 -19.95 7.18 -6.91
C GLN A 125 -20.71 6.10 -6.12
N LEU A 126 -20.00 5.19 -5.46
CA LEU A 126 -20.59 4.04 -4.76
C LEU A 126 -21.14 4.40 -3.38
N LEU A 127 -20.42 5.25 -2.64
CA LEU A 127 -20.68 5.53 -1.23
C LEU A 127 -21.41 6.85 -1.04
N ASP A 128 -22.34 6.87 -0.09
CA ASP A 128 -22.90 8.13 0.39
C ASP A 128 -21.92 8.88 1.31
N ALA A 129 -22.27 10.10 1.69
CA ALA A 129 -21.41 10.96 2.53
C ALA A 129 -21.08 10.33 3.89
N ARG A 130 -22.02 9.62 4.49
CA ARG A 130 -21.87 8.95 5.79
C ARG A 130 -20.90 7.78 5.68
N GLU A 131 -21.05 6.94 4.66
CA GLU A 131 -20.18 5.79 4.38
C GLU A 131 -18.76 6.24 4.00
N LEU A 132 -18.65 7.25 3.12
CA LEU A 132 -17.38 7.84 2.73
C LEU A 132 -16.62 8.42 3.94
N ARG A 133 -17.36 9.04 4.87
CA ARG A 133 -16.81 9.54 6.14
C ARG A 133 -16.26 8.40 7.00
N GLY A 134 -16.92 7.25 7.04
CA GLY A 134 -16.43 6.04 7.71
C GLY A 134 -15.10 5.56 7.14
N VAL A 135 -15.02 5.41 5.81
CA VAL A 135 -13.80 5.02 5.09
C VAL A 135 -12.67 6.02 5.33
N LEU A 136 -12.93 7.30 5.19
CA LEU A 136 -11.92 8.34 5.41
C LEU A 136 -11.45 8.41 6.87
N GLY A 137 -12.33 8.10 7.83
CA GLY A 137 -11.94 7.94 9.21
C GLY A 137 -10.93 6.83 9.42
N HIS A 138 -11.15 5.67 8.81
CA HIS A 138 -10.22 4.54 8.80
C HIS A 138 -8.87 4.93 8.15
N GLU A 139 -8.88 5.52 6.95
CA GLU A 139 -7.65 5.92 6.24
C GLU A 139 -6.82 6.96 7.01
N LEU A 140 -7.49 7.91 7.65
CA LEU A 140 -6.82 8.92 8.48
C LEU A 140 -6.15 8.31 9.71
N MET A 141 -6.68 7.22 10.26
CA MET A 141 -6.02 6.53 11.37
C MET A 141 -4.67 5.94 10.95
N HIS A 142 -4.55 5.39 9.75
CA HIS A 142 -3.25 4.95 9.22
C HIS A 142 -2.23 6.11 9.11
N VAL A 143 -2.70 7.32 8.76
CA VAL A 143 -1.85 8.53 8.78
C VAL A 143 -1.39 8.84 10.21
N TYR A 144 -2.32 8.92 11.15
CA TYR A 144 -2.08 9.42 12.50
C TYR A 144 -1.33 8.40 13.37
N ASN A 145 -1.56 7.10 13.15
CA ASN A 145 -0.80 6.00 13.75
C ASN A 145 0.58 5.79 13.08
N ARG A 146 0.90 6.58 12.04
CA ARG A 146 2.15 6.50 11.28
C ARG A 146 2.39 5.14 10.59
N ASP A 147 1.33 4.47 10.20
CA ASP A 147 1.38 3.20 9.47
C ASP A 147 1.79 3.39 8.00
N ILE A 148 1.44 4.56 7.45
CA ILE A 148 1.61 4.89 6.02
C ILE A 148 3.07 4.80 5.56
N LEU A 149 4.05 5.20 6.38
CA LEU A 149 5.46 5.15 5.99
C LEU A 149 5.92 3.69 5.80
N THR A 150 5.63 2.82 6.77
CA THR A 150 6.03 1.41 6.70
C THR A 150 5.44 0.73 5.48
N SER A 151 4.16 0.95 5.20
CA SER A 151 3.47 0.39 4.04
C SER A 151 4.03 0.95 2.72
N SER A 152 4.23 2.27 2.62
CA SER A 152 4.80 2.91 1.42
C SER A 152 6.24 2.47 1.14
N VAL A 153 7.06 2.30 2.19
CA VAL A 153 8.43 1.77 2.07
C VAL A 153 8.42 0.31 1.61
N ALA A 154 7.52 -0.52 2.15
CA ALA A 154 7.38 -1.91 1.71
C ALA A 154 7.04 -2.00 0.21
N ALA A 155 6.15 -1.14 -0.29
CA ALA A 155 5.83 -1.04 -1.72
C ALA A 155 7.06 -0.68 -2.56
N ALA A 156 7.82 0.32 -2.12
CA ALA A 156 9.03 0.77 -2.82
C ALA A 156 10.09 -0.33 -2.85
N VAL A 157 10.35 -1.00 -1.72
CA VAL A 157 11.31 -2.11 -1.60
C VAL A 157 10.90 -3.28 -2.49
N ALA A 158 9.65 -3.69 -2.45
CA ALA A 158 9.13 -4.75 -3.31
C ALA A 158 9.27 -4.39 -4.80
N GLY A 159 9.01 -3.13 -5.16
CA GLY A 159 9.19 -2.62 -6.53
C GLY A 159 10.65 -2.70 -7.00
N VAL A 160 11.61 -2.34 -6.15
CA VAL A 160 13.05 -2.45 -6.48
C VAL A 160 13.45 -3.91 -6.67
N ILE A 161 13.05 -4.80 -5.75
CA ILE A 161 13.37 -6.23 -5.84
C ILE A 161 12.80 -6.83 -7.12
N THR A 162 11.56 -6.50 -7.46
CA THR A 162 10.91 -6.94 -8.70
C THR A 162 11.62 -6.41 -9.94
N SER A 163 12.02 -5.13 -9.94
CA SER A 163 12.74 -4.50 -11.06
C SER A 163 14.11 -5.13 -11.27
N VAL A 164 14.84 -5.42 -10.18
CA VAL A 164 16.13 -6.15 -10.24
C VAL A 164 15.94 -7.55 -10.83
N GLY A 165 14.90 -8.26 -10.39
CA GLY A 165 14.56 -9.55 -10.95
C GLY A 165 14.25 -9.51 -12.45
N GLN A 166 13.47 -8.53 -12.91
CA GLN A 166 13.18 -8.33 -14.34
C GLN A 166 14.44 -7.99 -15.14
N MET A 167 15.32 -7.16 -14.58
CA MET A 167 16.60 -6.82 -15.19
C MET A 167 17.49 -8.05 -15.37
N LEU A 168 17.55 -8.94 -14.38
CA LEU A 168 18.31 -10.21 -14.48
C LEU A 168 17.74 -11.11 -15.58
N LEU A 169 16.43 -11.17 -15.78
CA LEU A 169 15.81 -11.90 -16.89
C LEU A 169 16.17 -11.30 -18.25
N PHE A 170 16.17 -9.95 -18.35
CA PHE A 170 16.46 -9.25 -19.60
C PHE A 170 17.93 -9.38 -20.01
N PHE A 171 18.87 -9.21 -19.08
CA PHE A 171 20.31 -9.30 -19.35
C PHE A 171 20.85 -10.75 -19.31
N GLY A 172 20.09 -11.69 -18.72
CA GLY A 172 20.48 -13.11 -18.58
C GLY A 172 20.25 -13.98 -19.82
N GLY A 173 19.72 -13.44 -20.93
CA GLY A 173 19.52 -14.20 -22.18
C GLY A 173 18.32 -13.70 -22.98
N GLY A 174 18.58 -13.02 -24.08
CA GLY A 174 17.66 -12.23 -24.89
C GLY A 174 16.63 -12.98 -25.74
N ASP A 175 16.38 -14.25 -25.55
CA ASP A 175 15.29 -14.95 -26.22
C ASP A 175 14.59 -15.91 -25.24
N ARG A 176 13.25 -15.95 -25.24
CA ARG A 176 12.45 -16.84 -24.37
C ARG A 176 12.86 -18.31 -24.50
N ARG A 177 13.58 -18.68 -25.55
CA ARG A 177 14.11 -20.03 -25.80
C ARG A 177 15.47 -20.30 -25.15
N ASN A 178 16.20 -19.25 -24.68
CA ASN A 178 17.55 -19.34 -24.07
C ASN A 178 17.60 -18.56 -22.74
N ALA A 179 16.53 -18.51 -21.99
CA ALA A 179 16.53 -17.86 -20.68
C ALA A 179 17.57 -18.55 -19.77
N ASN A 180 18.47 -17.74 -19.18
CA ASN A 180 19.47 -18.23 -18.24
C ASN A 180 18.77 -18.91 -17.05
N PRO A 181 19.00 -20.23 -16.78
CA PRO A 181 18.37 -20.95 -15.69
C PRO A 181 18.56 -20.26 -14.31
N LEU A 182 19.71 -19.63 -14.09
CA LEU A 182 20.01 -18.87 -12.87
C LEU A 182 19.11 -17.63 -12.74
N ALA A 183 18.82 -16.92 -13.84
CA ALA A 183 17.90 -15.78 -13.81
C ALA A 183 16.46 -16.22 -13.53
N MET A 184 16.04 -17.37 -14.04
CA MET A 184 14.72 -17.94 -13.75
C MET A 184 14.60 -18.36 -12.29
N ILE A 185 15.62 -18.99 -11.71
CA ILE A 185 15.67 -19.38 -10.30
C ILE A 185 15.67 -18.12 -9.43
N ALA A 186 16.47 -17.10 -9.78
CA ALA A 186 16.48 -15.82 -9.04
C ALA A 186 15.09 -15.18 -9.03
N MET A 187 14.38 -15.14 -10.15
CA MET A 187 13.00 -14.61 -10.20
C MET A 187 12.01 -15.45 -9.40
N ALA A 188 12.11 -16.78 -9.47
CA ALA A 188 11.25 -17.68 -8.70
C ALA A 188 11.40 -17.49 -7.19
N LEU A 189 12.57 -17.05 -6.73
CA LEU A 189 12.85 -16.74 -5.33
C LEU A 189 12.53 -15.30 -4.95
N LEU A 190 12.86 -14.33 -5.81
CA LEU A 190 12.68 -12.89 -5.52
C LEU A 190 11.22 -12.46 -5.49
N ALA A 191 10.35 -13.01 -6.34
CA ALA A 191 8.95 -12.62 -6.38
C ALA A 191 8.17 -13.02 -5.11
N PRO A 192 8.24 -14.27 -4.59
CA PRO A 192 7.65 -14.62 -3.30
C PRO A 192 8.26 -13.86 -2.13
N PHE A 193 9.57 -13.57 -2.21
CA PHE A 193 10.26 -12.79 -1.19
C PHE A 193 9.75 -11.35 -1.14
N ALA A 194 9.60 -10.66 -2.29
CA ALA A 194 8.99 -9.34 -2.36
C ALA A 194 7.57 -9.33 -1.80
N ALA A 195 6.77 -10.35 -2.12
CA ALA A 195 5.42 -10.52 -1.58
C ALA A 195 5.44 -10.68 -0.04
N SER A 196 6.39 -11.46 0.50
CA SER A 196 6.50 -11.65 1.95
C SER A 196 6.90 -10.37 2.70
N LEU A 197 7.73 -9.50 2.08
CA LEU A 197 8.06 -8.19 2.63
C LEU A 197 6.85 -7.28 2.73
N ILE A 198 6.01 -7.25 1.70
CA ILE A 198 4.73 -6.53 1.73
C ILE A 198 3.85 -7.07 2.87
N GLN A 199 3.73 -8.39 2.99
CA GLN A 199 2.93 -9.01 4.06
C GLN A 199 3.46 -8.69 5.47
N MET A 200 4.79 -8.62 5.66
CA MET A 200 5.36 -8.21 6.95
C MET A 200 5.07 -6.74 7.31
N ALA A 201 4.97 -5.87 6.32
CA ALA A 201 4.61 -4.47 6.54
C ALA A 201 3.16 -4.29 6.96
N ILE A 202 2.30 -5.26 6.61
CA ILE A 202 0.88 -5.25 6.91
C ILE A 202 0.65 -6.09 8.17
N SER A 203 -0.12 -5.54 9.09
CA SER A 203 -0.55 -6.26 10.30
C SER A 203 -2.07 -6.25 10.35
N ARG A 204 -2.68 -7.44 10.49
CA ARG A 204 -4.13 -7.56 10.70
C ARG A 204 -4.60 -6.76 11.91
N THR A 205 -3.76 -6.68 12.94
CA THR A 205 -4.03 -5.88 14.13
C THR A 205 -4.18 -4.40 13.79
N ARG A 206 -3.32 -3.84 12.92
CA ARG A 206 -3.42 -2.42 12.50
C ARG A 206 -4.72 -2.10 11.77
N GLU A 207 -5.22 -3.04 10.97
CA GLU A 207 -6.51 -2.88 10.29
C GLU A 207 -7.66 -2.82 11.29
N TYR A 208 -7.65 -3.72 12.28
CA TYR A 208 -8.66 -3.72 13.34
C TYR A 208 -8.57 -2.48 14.23
N ASP A 209 -7.35 -2.01 14.51
CA ASP A 209 -7.13 -0.79 15.29
C ASP A 209 -7.55 0.46 14.50
N ALA A 210 -7.30 0.50 13.18
CA ALA A 210 -7.78 1.57 12.31
C ALA A 210 -9.31 1.56 12.16
N ASP A 211 -9.94 0.38 12.12
CA ASP A 211 -11.41 0.24 12.15
C ASP A 211 -11.99 0.79 13.47
N GLU A 212 -11.36 0.44 14.60
CA GLU A 212 -11.79 0.88 15.92
C GLU A 212 -11.58 2.38 16.13
N ASP A 213 -10.34 2.86 15.94
CA ASP A 213 -9.98 4.28 16.11
C ASP A 213 -10.77 5.16 15.12
N GLY A 214 -10.93 4.72 13.86
CA GLY A 214 -11.70 5.41 12.83
C GLY A 214 -13.19 5.48 13.17
N SER A 215 -13.74 4.40 13.70
CA SER A 215 -15.13 4.36 14.18
C SER A 215 -15.34 5.26 15.39
N GLN A 216 -14.39 5.34 16.31
CA GLN A 216 -14.44 6.28 17.44
C GLN A 216 -14.35 7.73 16.95
N LEU A 217 -13.45 8.03 16.00
CA LEU A 217 -13.29 9.37 15.43
C LEU A 217 -14.57 9.84 14.73
N THR A 218 -15.21 8.97 13.99
CA THR A 218 -16.47 9.28 13.26
C THR A 218 -17.70 9.20 14.15
N GLY A 219 -17.66 8.41 15.24
CA GLY A 219 -18.82 8.08 16.07
C GLY A 219 -19.83 7.14 15.39
N ASP A 220 -19.44 6.48 14.28
CA ASP A 220 -20.37 5.69 13.46
C ASP A 220 -19.70 4.43 12.87
N PRO A 221 -19.55 3.35 13.64
CA PRO A 221 -18.99 2.09 13.15
C PRO A 221 -19.85 1.44 12.05
N LEU A 222 -21.17 1.66 12.05
CA LEU A 222 -22.05 1.08 11.05
C LEU A 222 -21.90 1.72 9.68
N ALA A 223 -21.46 2.99 9.60
CA ALA A 223 -21.14 3.64 8.35
C ALA A 223 -19.95 2.94 7.66
N LEU A 224 -18.88 2.63 8.40
CA LEU A 224 -17.74 1.89 7.88
C LEU A 224 -18.14 0.45 7.52
N ALA A 225 -18.92 -0.25 8.34
CA ALA A 225 -19.39 -1.61 8.05
C ALA A 225 -20.19 -1.66 6.73
N SER A 226 -21.12 -0.72 6.53
CA SER A 226 -21.89 -0.59 5.29
C SER A 226 -20.98 -0.31 4.08
N ALA A 227 -20.05 0.61 4.23
CA ALA A 227 -19.07 0.95 3.19
C ALA A 227 -18.26 -0.27 2.77
N LEU A 228 -17.68 -1.02 3.72
CA LEU A 228 -16.90 -2.23 3.45
C LEU A 228 -17.69 -3.28 2.68
N ALA A 229 -18.98 -3.49 3.05
CA ALA A 229 -19.86 -4.42 2.34
C ALA A 229 -20.14 -3.99 0.89
N LYS A 230 -20.27 -2.68 0.63
CA LYS A 230 -20.45 -2.14 -0.72
C LYS A 230 -19.16 -2.24 -1.54
N ILE A 231 -18.02 -1.88 -0.94
CA ILE A 231 -16.70 -1.92 -1.59
C ILE A 231 -16.36 -3.36 -2.00
N GLU A 232 -16.55 -4.35 -1.13
CA GLU A 232 -16.27 -5.77 -1.44
C GLU A 232 -17.03 -6.24 -2.70
N ARG A 233 -18.29 -5.85 -2.83
CA ARG A 233 -19.08 -6.14 -4.03
C ARG A 233 -18.58 -5.36 -5.25
N GLY A 234 -18.29 -4.08 -5.06
CA GLY A 234 -17.85 -3.17 -6.13
C GLY A 234 -16.52 -3.54 -6.74
N VAL A 235 -15.53 -3.96 -5.97
CA VAL A 235 -14.22 -4.42 -6.49
C VAL A 235 -14.36 -5.71 -7.30
N THR A 236 -15.36 -6.53 -7.02
CA THR A 236 -15.66 -7.73 -7.82
C THR A 236 -16.23 -7.36 -9.20
N ILE A 237 -16.98 -6.28 -9.28
CA ILE A 237 -17.62 -5.79 -10.52
C ILE A 237 -16.60 -5.05 -11.39
N ALA A 238 -15.76 -4.20 -10.81
CA ALA A 238 -14.77 -3.36 -11.49
C ALA A 238 -13.34 -3.62 -10.97
N PRO A 239 -12.76 -4.80 -11.19
CA PRO A 239 -11.40 -5.11 -10.73
C PRO A 239 -10.35 -4.30 -11.49
N LEU A 240 -9.21 -4.01 -10.81
CA LEU A 240 -8.05 -3.41 -11.48
C LEU A 240 -7.29 -4.45 -12.33
N PRO A 241 -6.61 -4.00 -13.40
CA PRO A 241 -5.71 -4.86 -14.15
C PRO A 241 -4.50 -5.26 -13.28
N GLN A 242 -3.95 -6.45 -13.52
CA GLN A 242 -2.77 -6.95 -12.81
C GLN A 242 -1.48 -6.32 -13.36
N ASP A 243 -1.35 -5.00 -13.25
CA ASP A 243 -0.09 -4.28 -13.52
C ASP A 243 0.81 -4.36 -12.28
N GLN A 244 2.11 -4.56 -12.47
CA GLN A 244 3.07 -4.71 -11.37
C GLN A 244 3.09 -3.50 -10.43
N ARG A 245 2.90 -2.29 -10.95
CA ARG A 245 2.84 -1.06 -10.12
C ARG A 245 1.60 -1.04 -9.24
N LEU A 246 0.46 -1.47 -9.79
CA LEU A 246 -0.80 -1.60 -9.05
C LEU A 246 -0.72 -2.72 -8.01
N VAL A 247 -0.10 -3.86 -8.36
CA VAL A 247 0.16 -4.97 -7.41
C VAL A 247 0.99 -4.47 -6.23
N ASN A 248 2.06 -3.72 -6.49
CA ASN A 248 2.92 -3.18 -5.42
C ASN A 248 2.22 -2.12 -4.55
N ALA A 249 1.21 -1.41 -5.07
CA ALA A 249 0.44 -0.41 -4.33
C ALA A 249 -0.85 -0.96 -3.69
N SER A 250 -1.29 -2.16 -4.08
CA SER A 250 -2.60 -2.71 -3.69
C SER A 250 -2.77 -2.92 -2.19
N HIS A 251 -1.67 -3.15 -1.48
CA HIS A 251 -1.69 -3.33 -0.03
C HIS A 251 -1.94 -2.03 0.76
N LEU A 252 -1.90 -0.88 0.11
CA LEU A 252 -2.31 0.41 0.70
C LEU A 252 -3.83 0.62 0.63
N MET A 253 -4.52 -0.11 -0.24
CA MET A 253 -5.94 0.07 -0.53
C MET A 253 -6.81 -0.57 0.53
N ILE A 254 -7.97 0.03 0.85
CA ILE A 254 -8.90 -0.50 1.87
C ILE A 254 -9.44 -1.89 1.52
N ALA A 255 -9.49 -2.23 0.22
CA ALA A 255 -9.89 -3.54 -0.29
C ALA A 255 -8.94 -4.01 -1.39
N ASN A 256 -8.74 -5.33 -1.48
CA ASN A 256 -7.94 -5.91 -2.55
C ASN A 256 -8.59 -5.63 -3.91
N PRO A 257 -7.93 -4.89 -4.82
CA PRO A 257 -8.54 -4.44 -6.06
C PRO A 257 -8.58 -5.50 -7.18
N PHE A 258 -8.03 -6.70 -6.96
CA PHE A 258 -7.90 -7.72 -7.99
C PHE A 258 -8.95 -8.81 -7.85
N ARG A 259 -9.41 -9.36 -9.00
CA ARG A 259 -10.34 -10.46 -9.05
C ARG A 259 -9.60 -11.80 -9.05
N GLY A 260 -9.91 -12.69 -8.10
CA GLY A 260 -9.62 -14.13 -8.07
C GLY A 260 -8.21 -14.62 -8.46
N GLY A 261 -7.84 -15.84 -8.00
CA GLY A 261 -6.61 -16.54 -8.40
C GLY A 261 -5.58 -16.68 -7.28
N ALA A 262 -4.46 -17.38 -7.57
CA ALA A 262 -3.35 -17.61 -6.63
C ALA A 262 -2.76 -16.30 -6.08
N MET A 263 -2.77 -15.23 -6.88
CA MET A 263 -2.34 -13.89 -6.49
C MET A 263 -3.18 -13.32 -5.34
N ASN A 264 -4.49 -13.54 -5.33
CA ASN A 264 -5.34 -13.07 -4.21
C ASN A 264 -4.95 -13.67 -2.86
N LYS A 265 -4.47 -14.93 -2.83
CA LYS A 265 -4.01 -15.57 -1.59
C LYS A 265 -2.64 -15.06 -1.15
N LEU A 266 -1.76 -14.77 -2.10
CA LEU A 266 -0.41 -14.23 -1.83
C LEU A 266 -0.44 -12.77 -1.37
N PHE A 267 -1.42 -11.98 -1.85
CA PHE A 267 -1.58 -10.57 -1.53
C PHE A 267 -2.82 -10.27 -0.68
N ALA A 268 -3.40 -11.29 0.00
CA ALA A 268 -4.46 -11.09 0.99
C ALA A 268 -3.88 -10.43 2.25
N THR A 269 -3.71 -9.13 2.16
CA THR A 269 -3.02 -8.28 3.13
C THR A 269 -3.94 -7.80 4.25
N HIS A 270 -5.24 -7.70 3.95
CA HIS A 270 -6.27 -7.29 4.91
C HIS A 270 -6.98 -8.49 5.55
N PRO A 271 -7.50 -8.34 6.77
CA PRO A 271 -8.43 -9.31 7.34
C PRO A 271 -9.65 -9.52 6.43
N PRO A 272 -10.31 -10.68 6.49
CA PRO A 272 -11.55 -10.89 5.74
C PRO A 272 -12.57 -9.79 6.01
N MET A 273 -13.20 -9.23 4.97
CA MET A 273 -14.17 -8.15 5.11
C MET A 273 -15.30 -8.50 6.06
N ARG A 274 -15.80 -9.74 6.01
CA ARG A 274 -16.84 -10.25 6.92
C ARG A 274 -16.42 -10.11 8.39
N ASP A 275 -15.15 -10.35 8.72
CA ASP A 275 -14.67 -10.31 10.10
C ASP A 275 -14.58 -8.87 10.61
N ARG A 276 -14.14 -7.94 9.71
CA ARG A 276 -14.14 -6.48 9.97
C ARG A 276 -15.57 -5.97 10.18
N ILE A 277 -16.49 -6.31 9.29
CA ILE A 277 -17.91 -5.91 9.37
C ILE A 277 -18.53 -6.40 10.68
N ALA A 278 -18.38 -7.70 11.00
CA ALA A 278 -18.92 -8.29 12.24
C ALA A 278 -18.36 -7.62 13.50
N ARG A 279 -17.07 -7.20 13.49
CA ARG A 279 -16.47 -6.45 14.61
C ARG A 279 -17.07 -5.06 14.76
N LEU A 280 -17.26 -4.32 13.64
CA LEU A 280 -17.87 -2.99 13.63
C LEU A 280 -19.34 -3.02 14.08
N GLU A 281 -20.09 -4.05 13.69
CA GLU A 281 -21.47 -4.27 14.15
C GLU A 281 -21.55 -4.50 15.64
N ARG A 282 -20.64 -5.32 16.21
CA ARG A 282 -20.56 -5.51 17.67
C ARG A 282 -20.22 -4.23 18.41
N MET A 283 -19.32 -3.38 17.86
CA MET A 283 -18.99 -2.07 18.44
C MET A 283 -20.22 -1.14 18.50
N ALA A 284 -21.16 -1.29 17.55
CA ALA A 284 -22.44 -0.57 17.53
C ALA A 284 -23.52 -1.19 18.43
N GLY A 285 -23.21 -2.21 19.22
CA GLY A 285 -24.17 -2.92 20.08
C GLY A 285 -25.12 -3.87 19.33
N ARG A 286 -24.86 -4.17 18.06
CA ARG A 286 -25.57 -5.20 17.31
C ARG A 286 -24.92 -6.56 17.56
N GLN A 287 -25.68 -7.52 18.11
CA GLN A 287 -25.26 -8.92 18.10
C GLN A 287 -25.40 -9.47 16.68
N PRO A 288 -24.43 -10.27 16.20
CA PRO A 288 -24.49 -10.90 14.88
C PRO A 288 -25.64 -11.92 14.80
#